data_d3274a94326d56f8faeccfd6246145e5
#
_entry.id   d3274a94326d56f8faeccfd6246145e5
#
_cell.length_a   1.000
_cell.length_b   1.000
_cell.length_c   1.000
_cell.angle_alpha   90.00
_cell.angle_beta   90.00
_cell.angle_gamma   90.00
#
_symmetry.space_group_name_H-M   'P 1'
#
loop_
_entity.id
_entity.type
_entity.pdbx_description
1 polymer ?
#
loop_
_entity_poly.entity_id
_entity_poly.type
_entity_poly.pdbx_seq_one_letter_code
_entity_poly.pdbx_strand_id
1 'polypeptide(L)'
;AHYPDEIVISKAIKRLYDWTELLKPSRKGIGKSKQMGLWGEMFVLHEYMSGVHPIKDAVNFWIGPDNKKQDFTLNHMALEVKTTMSGSAPAIKITSIEQLERITDRLYLIHIFMNKGNEPDALSLNDLYDQIIESINDDTETKTNFLFSVSKIYGKATDTERNEKFVFLNYNLYEVDENFPNILGGDLPDAI
;
A
#
# COMPACT_ATOMS: atom_id res chain seq x y z
N ALA A 1 -29.80 -15.22 -4.89
CA ALA A 1 -29.94 -16.13 -3.75
C ALA A 1 -30.26 -15.26 -2.53
N HIS A 2 -31.47 -15.48 -1.95
CA HIS A 2 -31.90 -14.76 -0.75
C HIS A 2 -31.24 -15.48 0.44
N TYR A 3 -30.30 -14.83 1.11
CA TYR A 3 -29.76 -15.37 2.36
C TYR A 3 -30.75 -15.06 3.50
N PRO A 4 -30.97 -15.98 4.43
CA PRO A 4 -31.75 -15.67 5.64
C PRO A 4 -31.16 -14.48 6.38
N ASP A 5 -31.99 -13.56 6.86
CA ASP A 5 -31.58 -12.31 7.50
C ASP A 5 -30.58 -12.54 8.67
N GLU A 6 -30.74 -13.65 9.41
CA GLU A 6 -29.82 -14.05 10.48
C GLU A 6 -28.38 -14.30 10.00
N ILE A 7 -28.18 -14.84 8.79
CA ILE A 7 -26.86 -15.08 8.21
C ILE A 7 -26.24 -13.76 7.75
N VAL A 8 -27.04 -12.83 7.24
CA VAL A 8 -26.58 -11.50 6.84
C VAL A 8 -26.14 -10.72 8.08
N ILE A 9 -26.94 -10.73 9.14
CA ILE A 9 -26.66 -10.05 10.39
C ILE A 9 -25.40 -10.64 11.06
N SER A 10 -25.28 -11.96 11.13
CA SER A 10 -24.11 -12.60 11.75
C SER A 10 -22.80 -12.30 10.99
N LYS A 11 -22.85 -12.24 9.65
CA LYS A 11 -21.72 -11.81 8.82
C LYS A 11 -21.38 -10.34 9.02
N ALA A 12 -22.39 -9.48 9.15
CA ALA A 12 -22.19 -8.06 9.43
C ALA A 12 -21.56 -7.84 10.81
N ILE A 13 -22.07 -8.53 11.85
CA ILE A 13 -21.51 -8.48 13.20
C ILE A 13 -20.07 -9.00 13.22
N LYS A 14 -19.80 -10.13 12.55
CA LYS A 14 -18.44 -10.67 12.45
C LYS A 14 -17.50 -9.66 11.76
N ARG A 15 -17.94 -9.05 10.65
CA ARG A 15 -17.15 -7.98 9.99
C ARG A 15 -16.91 -6.79 10.92
N LEU A 16 -17.92 -6.31 11.64
CA LEU A 16 -17.75 -5.23 12.62
C LEU A 16 -16.75 -5.62 13.72
N TYR A 17 -16.82 -6.86 14.21
CA TYR A 17 -15.86 -7.36 15.21
C TYR A 17 -14.45 -7.45 14.64
N ASP A 18 -14.28 -8.03 13.45
CA ASP A 18 -12.99 -8.09 12.76
C ASP A 18 -12.42 -6.67 12.54
N TRP A 19 -13.26 -5.69 12.20
CA TRP A 19 -12.89 -4.29 12.09
C TRP A 19 -12.43 -3.68 13.41
N THR A 20 -13.14 -3.93 14.51
CA THR A 20 -12.74 -3.42 15.82
C THR A 20 -11.42 -4.00 16.30
N GLU A 21 -11.14 -5.27 16.02
CA GLU A 21 -9.85 -5.90 16.32
C GLU A 21 -8.71 -5.37 15.44
N LEU A 22 -8.97 -5.12 14.15
CA LEU A 22 -8.01 -4.56 13.22
C LEU A 22 -7.64 -3.09 13.57
N LEU A 23 -8.56 -2.34 14.15
CA LEU A 23 -8.37 -0.94 14.53
C LEU A 23 -7.76 -0.77 15.92
N LYS A 24 -7.54 -1.84 16.70
CA LYS A 24 -6.86 -1.74 17.99
C LYS A 24 -5.39 -1.40 17.78
N PRO A 25 -4.89 -0.26 18.30
CA PRO A 25 -3.48 0.09 18.20
C PRO A 25 -2.61 -1.03 18.77
N SER A 26 -1.63 -1.46 18.01
CA SER A 26 -0.64 -2.40 18.52
C SER A 26 0.28 -1.66 19.50
N ARG A 27 0.50 -2.21 20.69
CA ARG A 27 1.50 -1.65 21.63
C ARG A 27 2.92 -1.67 21.07
N LYS A 28 3.18 -2.52 20.07
CA LYS A 28 4.51 -2.66 19.43
C LYS A 28 4.67 -1.80 18.17
N GLY A 29 3.57 -1.24 17.63
CA GLY A 29 3.59 -0.56 16.34
C GLY A 29 3.84 -1.49 15.15
N ILE A 30 4.03 -0.90 13.98
CA ILE A 30 4.30 -1.61 12.71
C ILE A 30 5.78 -1.62 12.33
N GLY A 31 6.55 -0.71 12.92
CA GLY A 31 7.96 -0.51 12.61
C GLY A 31 8.20 0.31 11.36
N LYS A 32 9.38 0.92 11.30
CA LYS A 32 9.76 1.92 10.29
C LYS A 32 9.59 1.47 8.84
N SER A 33 10.01 0.24 8.53
CA SER A 33 9.91 -0.28 7.15
C SER A 33 8.46 -0.37 6.66
N LYS A 34 7.56 -0.91 7.48
CA LYS A 34 6.13 -1.00 7.13
C LYS A 34 5.45 0.36 7.12
N GLN A 35 5.84 1.27 8.02
CA GLN A 35 5.34 2.64 8.03
C GLN A 35 5.69 3.36 6.72
N MET A 36 6.95 3.29 6.30
CA MET A 36 7.42 3.91 5.05
C MET A 36 6.77 3.25 3.83
N GLY A 37 6.67 1.93 3.81
CA GLY A 37 6.00 1.20 2.72
C GLY A 37 4.55 1.65 2.55
N LEU A 38 3.78 1.61 3.64
CA LEU A 38 2.38 2.07 3.62
C LEU A 38 2.25 3.55 3.22
N TRP A 39 3.15 4.40 3.72
CA TRP A 39 3.17 5.81 3.32
C TRP A 39 3.38 5.96 1.82
N GLY A 40 4.33 5.24 1.24
CA GLY A 40 4.61 5.28 -0.20
C GLY A 40 3.45 4.78 -1.05
N GLU A 41 2.82 3.67 -0.66
CA GLU A 41 1.64 3.14 -1.35
C GLU A 41 0.47 4.12 -1.31
N MET A 42 0.16 4.70 -0.13
CA MET A 42 -0.91 5.69 0.01
C MET A 42 -0.59 7.00 -0.72
N PHE A 43 0.67 7.42 -0.75
CA PHE A 43 1.12 8.57 -1.52
C PHE A 43 0.94 8.35 -3.02
N VAL A 44 1.34 7.18 -3.55
CA VAL A 44 1.12 6.82 -4.96
C VAL A 44 -0.37 6.76 -5.28
N LEU A 45 -1.18 6.17 -4.40
CA LEU A 45 -2.63 6.12 -4.56
C LEU A 45 -3.23 7.52 -4.70
N HIS A 46 -2.85 8.43 -3.78
CA HIS A 46 -3.42 9.77 -3.72
C HIS A 46 -2.89 10.68 -4.83
N GLU A 47 -1.57 10.79 -4.99
CA GLU A 47 -0.96 11.79 -5.88
C GLU A 47 -0.92 11.36 -7.35
N TYR A 48 -0.70 10.07 -7.62
CA TYR A 48 -0.50 9.59 -8.98
C TYR A 48 -1.70 8.84 -9.54
N MET A 49 -2.21 7.85 -8.81
CA MET A 49 -3.28 7.01 -9.34
C MET A 49 -4.59 7.78 -9.43
N SER A 50 -4.97 8.55 -8.40
CA SER A 50 -6.19 9.37 -8.44
C SER A 50 -6.10 10.57 -9.37
N GLY A 51 -4.90 11.01 -9.71
CA GLY A 51 -4.67 12.06 -10.72
C GLY A 51 -4.92 11.60 -12.17
N VAL A 52 -4.87 10.28 -12.42
CA VAL A 52 -5.01 9.68 -13.76
C VAL A 52 -6.32 8.90 -13.90
N HIS A 53 -6.80 8.31 -12.80
CA HIS A 53 -8.01 7.49 -12.74
C HIS A 53 -9.01 8.06 -11.74
N PRO A 54 -10.31 7.79 -11.91
CA PRO A 54 -11.30 8.05 -10.87
C PRO A 54 -10.87 7.37 -9.56
N ILE A 55 -11.08 8.02 -8.42
CA ILE A 55 -10.63 7.50 -7.11
C ILE A 55 -11.15 6.09 -6.82
N LYS A 56 -12.36 5.76 -7.27
CA LYS A 56 -12.92 4.41 -7.18
C LYS A 56 -12.03 3.37 -7.85
N ASP A 57 -11.56 3.65 -9.05
CA ASP A 57 -10.71 2.75 -9.82
C ASP A 57 -9.31 2.68 -9.19
N ALA A 58 -8.76 3.82 -8.77
CA ALA A 58 -7.48 3.89 -8.09
C ALA A 58 -7.45 3.02 -6.81
N VAL A 59 -8.51 3.09 -5.99
CA VAL A 59 -8.66 2.25 -4.79
C VAL A 59 -8.81 0.77 -5.16
N ASN A 60 -9.54 0.44 -6.23
CA ASN A 60 -9.71 -0.95 -6.66
C ASN A 60 -8.43 -1.55 -7.26
N PHE A 61 -7.55 -0.74 -7.84
CA PHE A 61 -6.23 -1.17 -8.34
C PHE A 61 -5.26 -1.44 -7.18
N TRP A 62 -5.43 -0.80 -6.04
CA TRP A 62 -4.59 -0.99 -4.86
C TRP A 62 -4.98 -2.27 -4.13
N ILE A 63 -4.12 -3.27 -4.20
CA ILE A 63 -4.37 -4.59 -3.58
C ILE A 63 -4.17 -4.52 -2.06
N GLY A 64 -3.44 -3.50 -1.59
CA GLY A 64 -3.19 -3.23 -0.19
C GLY A 64 -1.93 -3.89 0.35
N PRO A 65 -1.45 -3.38 1.49
CA PRO A 65 -0.09 -3.56 1.98
C PRO A 65 0.22 -4.94 2.58
N ASP A 66 -0.72 -5.88 2.59
CA ASP A 66 -0.56 -7.22 3.19
C ASP A 66 -0.49 -8.32 2.12
N ASN A 67 -0.39 -7.93 0.85
CA ASN A 67 -0.28 -8.88 -0.25
C ASN A 67 1.19 -9.17 -0.55
N LYS A 68 1.47 -10.39 -0.97
CA LYS A 68 2.82 -10.81 -1.38
C LYS A 68 3.18 -10.45 -2.83
N LYS A 69 2.17 -9.99 -3.58
CA LYS A 69 2.32 -9.57 -4.98
C LYS A 69 2.55 -8.06 -5.05
N GLN A 70 2.37 -7.47 -6.22
CA GLN A 70 2.54 -6.04 -6.46
C GLN A 70 1.48 -5.22 -5.71
N ASP A 71 1.83 -3.98 -5.40
CA ASP A 71 0.98 -3.07 -4.62
C ASP A 71 -0.25 -2.60 -5.41
N PHE A 72 -0.11 -2.38 -6.71
CA PHE A 72 -1.20 -2.01 -7.62
C PHE A 72 -1.26 -2.96 -8.81
N THR A 73 -2.47 -3.35 -9.19
CA THR A 73 -2.71 -4.16 -10.39
C THR A 73 -3.80 -3.54 -11.23
N LEU A 74 -3.45 -3.17 -12.45
CA LEU A 74 -4.32 -2.70 -13.51
C LEU A 74 -4.44 -3.82 -14.56
N ASN A 75 -5.39 -3.68 -15.52
CA ASN A 75 -5.68 -4.76 -16.48
C ASN A 75 -4.44 -5.38 -17.16
N HIS A 76 -3.49 -4.54 -17.60
CA HIS A 76 -2.31 -4.96 -18.38
C HIS A 76 -0.98 -4.63 -17.71
N MET A 77 -1.02 -3.98 -16.55
CA MET A 77 0.19 -3.60 -15.84
C MET A 77 0.04 -3.70 -14.34
N ALA A 78 1.16 -3.92 -13.67
CA ALA A 78 1.28 -3.87 -12.23
C ALA A 78 2.34 -2.86 -11.82
N LEU A 79 2.22 -2.34 -10.60
CA LEU A 79 3.15 -1.40 -10.03
C LEU A 79 3.55 -1.86 -8.62
N GLU A 80 4.84 -1.94 -8.38
CA GLU A 80 5.45 -2.16 -7.07
C GLU A 80 6.01 -0.83 -6.55
N VAL A 81 5.75 -0.51 -5.31
CA VAL A 81 6.21 0.72 -4.65
C VAL A 81 7.32 0.41 -3.66
N LYS A 82 8.43 1.12 -3.78
CA LYS A 82 9.52 1.05 -2.80
C LYS A 82 9.86 2.45 -2.31
N THR A 83 10.14 2.55 -1.02
CA THR A 83 10.50 3.82 -0.36
C THR A 83 11.87 3.72 0.27
N THR A 84 12.65 4.79 0.17
CA THR A 84 13.97 4.91 0.79
C THR A 84 14.15 6.30 1.38
N MET A 85 14.71 6.37 2.59
CA MET A 85 15.13 7.64 3.19
C MET A 85 16.33 8.17 2.43
N SER A 86 16.28 9.44 2.04
CA SER A 86 17.43 10.12 1.45
C SER A 86 18.65 10.06 2.40
N GLY A 87 19.83 9.88 1.83
CA GLY A 87 21.05 9.69 2.63
C GLY A 87 21.34 8.23 3.00
N SER A 88 20.39 7.31 2.81
CA SER A 88 20.67 5.88 2.81
C SER A 88 21.29 5.46 1.47
N ALA A 89 22.02 4.35 1.45
CA ALA A 89 22.46 3.78 0.18
C ALA A 89 21.23 3.59 -0.74
N PRO A 90 21.31 3.96 -2.02
CA PRO A 90 20.18 3.87 -2.96
C PRO A 90 19.92 2.41 -3.37
N ALA A 91 19.74 1.54 -2.37
CA ALA A 91 19.48 0.13 -2.57
C ALA A 91 17.97 -0.15 -2.40
N ILE A 92 17.38 -0.74 -3.43
CA ILE A 92 16.01 -1.25 -3.37
C ILE A 92 16.06 -2.63 -2.73
N LYS A 93 15.40 -2.79 -1.59
CA LYS A 93 15.27 -4.08 -0.94
C LYS A 93 14.03 -4.79 -1.48
N ILE A 94 14.24 -5.81 -2.28
CA ILE A 94 13.19 -6.75 -2.67
C ILE A 94 13.08 -7.80 -1.57
N THR A 95 11.90 -7.97 -1.01
CA THR A 95 11.67 -8.86 0.15
C THR A 95 11.13 -10.23 -0.24
N SER A 96 10.62 -10.36 -1.48
CA SER A 96 10.20 -11.62 -2.05
C SER A 96 10.31 -11.60 -3.57
N ILE A 97 10.50 -12.76 -4.18
CA ILE A 97 10.62 -12.90 -5.65
C ILE A 97 9.30 -12.53 -6.32
N GLU A 98 8.17 -12.85 -5.67
CA GLU A 98 6.84 -12.59 -6.18
C GLU A 98 6.55 -11.10 -6.44
N GLN A 99 7.30 -10.19 -5.79
CA GLN A 99 7.19 -8.76 -6.03
C GLN A 99 7.68 -8.34 -7.43
N LEU A 100 8.62 -9.10 -7.99
CA LEU A 100 9.16 -8.88 -9.34
C LEU A 100 8.67 -9.92 -10.36
N GLU A 101 7.79 -10.83 -9.95
CA GLU A 101 7.16 -11.79 -10.85
C GLU A 101 6.14 -11.07 -11.72
N ARG A 102 6.31 -11.16 -13.05
CA ARG A 102 5.38 -10.55 -14.01
C ARG A 102 4.08 -11.36 -14.06
N ILE A 103 3.08 -10.91 -13.33
CA ILE A 103 1.71 -11.47 -13.37
C ILE A 103 0.81 -10.76 -14.39
N THR A 104 1.30 -9.67 -14.99
CA THR A 104 0.64 -8.86 -16.01
C THR A 104 1.60 -8.65 -17.17
N ASP A 105 1.12 -8.07 -18.29
CA ASP A 105 1.94 -7.82 -19.48
C ASP A 105 3.16 -6.91 -19.17
N ARG A 106 2.98 -5.96 -18.27
CA ARG A 106 4.04 -5.04 -17.82
C ARG A 106 4.08 -4.93 -16.31
N LEU A 107 5.28 -4.85 -15.76
CA LEU A 107 5.52 -4.57 -14.35
C LEU A 107 6.42 -3.34 -14.26
N TYR A 108 6.00 -2.39 -13.43
CA TYR A 108 6.80 -1.21 -13.09
C TYR A 108 7.15 -1.21 -11.62
N LEU A 109 8.33 -0.69 -11.30
CA LEU A 109 8.77 -0.42 -9.95
C LEU A 109 8.98 1.08 -9.80
N ILE A 110 8.22 1.70 -8.90
CA ILE A 110 8.43 3.09 -8.50
C ILE A 110 9.23 3.13 -7.20
N HIS A 111 10.39 3.78 -7.26
CA HIS A 111 11.26 3.95 -6.11
C HIS A 111 11.21 5.40 -5.63
N ILE A 112 10.55 5.63 -4.51
CA ILE A 112 10.33 6.94 -3.91
C ILE A 112 11.46 7.25 -2.91
N PHE A 113 12.04 8.43 -3.05
CA PHE A 113 12.95 9.02 -2.08
C PHE A 113 12.22 10.03 -1.21
N MET A 114 12.40 9.91 0.10
CA MET A 114 11.71 10.73 1.07
C MET A 114 12.61 11.08 2.24
N ASN A 115 12.26 12.13 2.96
CA ASN A 115 12.89 12.49 4.24
C ASN A 115 11.83 12.60 5.33
N LYS A 116 12.27 12.41 6.57
CA LYS A 116 11.48 12.83 7.72
C LYS A 116 11.58 14.36 7.82
N GLY A 117 10.45 15.04 7.95
CA GLY A 117 10.40 16.50 8.02
C GLY A 117 9.06 17.00 8.52
N ASN A 118 8.99 18.32 8.74
CA ASN A 118 7.78 19.04 9.12
C ASN A 118 7.54 20.24 8.19
N GLU A 119 8.10 20.21 7.00
CA GLU A 119 7.89 21.18 5.95
C GLU A 119 6.39 21.26 5.60
N PRO A 120 5.91 22.36 5.00
CA PRO A 120 4.47 22.54 4.72
C PRO A 120 3.85 21.44 3.85
N ASP A 121 4.64 20.78 3.01
CA ASP A 121 4.27 19.68 2.13
C ASP A 121 4.53 18.29 2.74
N ALA A 122 5.01 18.24 3.99
CA ALA A 122 5.24 16.98 4.69
C ALA A 122 3.90 16.34 5.08
N LEU A 123 3.70 15.07 4.71
CA LEU A 123 2.50 14.30 4.97
C LEU A 123 2.79 13.14 5.92
N SER A 124 1.88 12.92 6.86
CA SER A 124 1.84 11.75 7.72
C SER A 124 0.93 10.66 7.12
N LEU A 125 0.90 9.48 7.74
CA LEU A 125 -0.10 8.46 7.39
C LEU A 125 -1.53 8.96 7.66
N ASN A 126 -1.74 9.75 8.72
CA ASN A 126 -3.05 10.35 9.00
C ASN A 126 -3.44 11.36 7.92
N ASP A 127 -2.53 12.24 7.51
CA ASP A 127 -2.82 13.22 6.48
C ASP A 127 -3.22 12.53 5.15
N LEU A 128 -2.46 11.52 4.72
CA LEU A 128 -2.78 10.74 3.51
C LEU A 128 -4.11 9.98 3.65
N TYR A 129 -4.35 9.38 4.80
CA TYR A 129 -5.62 8.68 5.08
C TYR A 129 -6.81 9.63 4.94
N ASP A 130 -6.75 10.81 5.57
CA ASP A 130 -7.83 11.78 5.55
C ASP A 130 -8.07 12.34 4.14
N GLN A 131 -7.00 12.66 3.40
CA GLN A 131 -7.07 13.13 2.02
C GLN A 131 -7.70 12.09 1.08
N ILE A 132 -7.33 10.81 1.21
CA ILE A 132 -7.93 9.74 0.40
C ILE A 132 -9.42 9.57 0.75
N ILE A 133 -9.77 9.56 2.04
CA ILE A 133 -11.17 9.46 2.48
C ILE A 133 -12.01 10.65 1.97
N GLU A 134 -11.45 11.86 1.99
CA GLU A 134 -12.10 13.04 1.45
C GLU A 134 -12.31 12.94 -0.07
N SER A 135 -11.30 12.45 -0.79
CA SER A 135 -11.38 12.24 -2.24
C SER A 135 -12.43 11.19 -2.64
N ILE A 136 -12.65 10.16 -1.81
CA ILE A 136 -13.69 9.15 -2.04
C ILE A 136 -15.09 9.74 -1.86
N ASN A 137 -15.22 10.78 -1.04
CA ASN A 137 -16.49 11.45 -0.78
C ASN A 137 -17.57 10.46 -0.26
N ASP A 138 -18.77 10.44 -0.87
CA ASP A 138 -19.94 9.67 -0.40
C ASP A 138 -20.01 8.23 -0.97
N ASP A 139 -19.04 7.76 -1.74
CA ASP A 139 -19.01 6.39 -2.26
C ASP A 139 -18.69 5.38 -1.15
N THR A 140 -19.76 4.85 -0.54
CA THR A 140 -19.68 3.90 0.56
C THR A 140 -18.95 2.61 0.21
N GLU A 141 -19.07 2.11 -1.03
CA GLU A 141 -18.42 0.90 -1.50
C GLU A 141 -16.90 1.12 -1.57
N THR A 142 -16.47 2.17 -2.26
CA THR A 142 -15.07 2.54 -2.40
C THR A 142 -14.44 2.84 -1.03
N LYS A 143 -15.16 3.54 -0.15
CA LYS A 143 -14.71 3.80 1.21
C LYS A 143 -14.50 2.51 2.01
N THR A 144 -15.43 1.57 1.89
CA THR A 144 -15.31 0.26 2.56
C THR A 144 -14.10 -0.52 2.05
N ASN A 145 -13.86 -0.54 0.74
CA ASN A 145 -12.72 -1.21 0.12
C ASN A 145 -11.39 -0.60 0.59
N PHE A 146 -11.28 0.73 0.59
CA PHE A 146 -10.10 1.43 1.10
C PHE A 146 -9.84 1.11 2.57
N LEU A 147 -10.86 1.27 3.41
CA LEU A 147 -10.77 0.99 4.84
C LEU A 147 -10.34 -0.46 5.12
N PHE A 148 -10.88 -1.41 4.37
CA PHE A 148 -10.49 -2.81 4.50
C PHE A 148 -9.01 -3.04 4.16
N SER A 149 -8.54 -2.46 3.06
CA SER A 149 -7.15 -2.60 2.62
C SER A 149 -6.16 -1.94 3.60
N VAL A 150 -6.42 -0.70 4.00
CA VAL A 150 -5.51 0.07 4.85
C VAL A 150 -5.47 -0.45 6.29
N SER A 151 -6.59 -0.96 6.83
CA SER A 151 -6.73 -1.36 8.24
C SER A 151 -5.73 -2.42 8.67
N LYS A 152 -5.32 -3.30 7.78
CA LYS A 152 -4.41 -4.42 8.06
C LYS A 152 -3.06 -3.99 8.63
N ILE A 153 -2.55 -2.84 8.19
CA ILE A 153 -1.29 -2.25 8.67
C ILE A 153 -1.56 -0.99 9.48
N TYR A 154 -2.28 -0.02 8.91
CA TYR A 154 -2.59 1.25 9.58
C TYR A 154 -3.25 1.06 10.94
N GLY A 155 -4.19 0.12 11.07
CA GLY A 155 -4.85 -0.20 12.34
C GLY A 155 -3.88 -0.65 13.44
N LYS A 156 -2.72 -1.21 13.08
CA LYS A 156 -1.69 -1.65 14.03
C LYS A 156 -0.62 -0.60 14.31
N ALA A 157 -0.60 0.50 13.57
CA ALA A 157 0.35 1.58 13.78
C ALA A 157 0.05 2.34 15.08
N THR A 158 1.09 2.74 15.79
CA THR A 158 0.98 3.63 16.95
C THR A 158 0.62 5.04 16.49
N ASP A 159 0.12 5.87 17.44
CA ASP A 159 -0.16 7.27 17.15
C ASP A 159 1.10 8.03 16.69
N THR A 160 2.26 7.69 17.25
CA THR A 160 3.54 8.26 16.81
C THR A 160 3.84 7.91 15.36
N GLU A 161 3.69 6.64 14.98
CA GLU A 161 3.91 6.21 13.60
C GLU A 161 2.90 6.83 12.62
N ARG A 162 1.64 7.00 13.04
CA ARG A 162 0.60 7.61 12.20
C ARG A 162 0.81 9.10 11.97
N ASN A 163 1.37 9.82 12.98
CA ASN A 163 1.56 11.28 12.94
C ASN A 163 2.96 11.68 12.48
N GLU A 164 3.90 10.75 12.34
CA GLU A 164 5.23 11.06 11.83
C GLU A 164 5.15 11.48 10.37
N LYS A 165 5.72 12.64 10.05
CA LYS A 165 5.63 13.26 8.73
C LYS A 165 6.85 12.98 7.87
N PHE A 166 6.60 12.81 6.58
CA PHE A 166 7.60 12.61 5.54
C PHE A 166 7.38 13.59 4.40
N VAL A 167 8.49 14.08 3.86
CA VAL A 167 8.54 14.92 2.65
C VAL A 167 8.91 14.03 1.48
N PHE A 168 8.12 14.07 0.42
CA PHE A 168 8.48 13.52 -0.87
C PHE A 168 9.61 14.34 -1.50
N LEU A 169 10.65 13.69 -2.01
CA LEU A 169 11.76 14.37 -2.69
C LEU A 169 11.69 14.16 -4.21
N ASN A 170 11.74 12.94 -4.64
CA ASN A 170 11.69 12.51 -6.03
C ASN A 170 11.38 11.01 -6.12
N TYR A 171 11.24 10.51 -7.34
CA TYR A 171 11.15 9.08 -7.60
C TYR A 171 11.92 8.67 -8.85
N ASN A 172 12.28 7.40 -8.92
CA ASN A 172 12.69 6.74 -10.15
C ASN A 172 11.62 5.71 -10.53
N LEU A 173 11.33 5.61 -11.82
CA LEU A 173 10.43 4.60 -12.37
C LEU A 173 11.23 3.64 -13.26
N TYR A 174 11.10 2.36 -12.99
CA TYR A 174 11.77 1.29 -13.73
C TYR A 174 10.74 0.36 -14.34
N GLU A 175 10.90 0.00 -15.59
CA GLU A 175 10.19 -1.14 -16.17
C GLU A 175 10.95 -2.42 -15.79
N VAL A 176 10.24 -3.37 -15.19
CA VAL A 176 10.80 -4.67 -14.80
C VAL A 176 10.61 -5.61 -15.99
N ASP A 177 11.59 -5.61 -16.88
CA ASP A 177 11.65 -6.47 -18.05
C ASP A 177 12.68 -7.62 -17.85
N GLU A 178 12.98 -8.36 -18.88
CA GLU A 178 13.95 -9.45 -18.86
C GLU A 178 15.40 -8.98 -18.58
N ASN A 179 15.70 -7.70 -18.78
CA ASN A 179 17.00 -7.10 -18.52
C ASN A 179 17.09 -6.46 -17.13
N PHE A 180 15.96 -6.38 -16.41
CA PHE A 180 15.97 -5.85 -15.05
C PHE A 180 16.75 -6.80 -14.13
N PRO A 181 17.68 -6.28 -13.30
CA PRO A 181 18.48 -7.12 -12.41
C PRO A 181 17.60 -7.75 -11.32
N ASN A 182 17.08 -8.91 -11.60
CA ASN A 182 16.30 -9.72 -10.67
C ASN A 182 16.88 -11.14 -10.57
N ILE A 183 16.64 -11.79 -9.45
CA ILE A 183 16.91 -13.22 -9.27
C ILE A 183 15.59 -13.94 -9.50
N LEU A 184 15.47 -14.66 -10.61
CA LEU A 184 14.30 -15.51 -10.86
C LEU A 184 14.39 -16.76 -9.97
N GLY A 185 13.24 -17.31 -9.61
CA GLY A 185 13.18 -18.50 -8.73
C GLY A 185 13.96 -19.71 -9.26
N GLY A 186 14.15 -19.81 -10.59
CA GLY A 186 14.98 -20.84 -11.23
C GLY A 186 16.50 -20.61 -11.11
N ASP A 187 16.94 -19.44 -10.68
CA ASP A 187 18.35 -19.10 -10.52
C ASP A 187 18.87 -19.42 -9.09
N LEU A 188 17.98 -19.81 -8.19
CA LEU A 188 18.36 -20.26 -6.85
C LEU A 188 18.80 -21.73 -6.92
N PRO A 189 19.99 -22.09 -6.38
CA PRO A 189 20.36 -23.48 -6.25
C PRO A 189 19.33 -24.19 -5.39
N ASP A 190 18.93 -25.41 -5.79
CA ASP A 190 18.06 -26.27 -5.00
C ASP A 190 18.60 -26.31 -3.56
N ALA A 191 17.76 -25.95 -2.60
CA ALA A 191 18.12 -25.98 -1.21
C ALA A 191 18.49 -27.43 -0.84
N ILE A 192 19.76 -27.66 -0.48
CA ILE A 192 20.30 -28.94 0.02
C ILE A 192 19.71 -29.21 1.41
#